data_4d8dc9594ac5345974d05924143276ab
#
_entry.id   4d8dc9594ac5345974d05924143276ab
#
_cell.length_a   1.000
_cell.length_b   1.000
_cell.length_c   1.000
_cell.angle_alpha   90.00
_cell.angle_beta   90.00
_cell.angle_gamma   90.00
#
_symmetry.space_group_name_H-M   'P 1'
#
loop_
_entity.id
_entity.type
_entity.pdbx_description
1 polymer ?
#
loop_
_entity_poly.entity_id
_entity_poly.type
_entity_poly.pdbx_seq_one_letter_code
_entity_poly.pdbx_strand_id
1 'polypeptide(L)'
;SGALKNWEIRMTVPDKTTLDSSWNGTFKLDGTTLSVKCVDYNAEVPANGNLKDIGVIVTVPSQADLKAICDSAVLYVDGTEYKGSSASSTTEATEAKEETKPKEKTEPESGTPVDNHGKLTLKGTDIVDKNGDKYQLKGVSTHGIAWFPEYVNQDAFQSLRDDMGANLIRIAMYSGENNGYCTGGDQKQLKELVKTGVDAATNLGMYVIIDWHVLGDQNPQTYKEEAKAFFEEMSSLYKDYDNVIYEICNEPNGGTTWADVKSYAEEVIPIIRKNAKDALI
;
A
#
# COMPACT_ATOMS: atom_id res chain seq x y z
N SER A 1 -19.47 23.79 5.84
CA SER A 1 -19.13 23.46 7.24
C SER A 1 -17.78 24.05 7.58
N GLY A 2 -17.64 24.63 8.81
CA GLY A 2 -16.38 25.22 9.28
C GLY A 2 -15.31 24.16 9.59
N ALA A 3 -14.10 24.61 9.96
CA ALA A 3 -13.06 23.73 10.47
C ALA A 3 -13.52 23.02 11.76
N LEU A 4 -13.14 21.76 11.93
CA LEU A 4 -13.35 21.01 13.17
C LEU A 4 -12.16 21.27 14.11
N LYS A 5 -12.44 21.45 15.39
CA LYS A 5 -11.40 21.65 16.42
C LYS A 5 -11.60 20.66 17.56
N ASN A 6 -10.49 20.34 18.24
CA ASN A 6 -10.50 19.47 19.42
C ASN A 6 -11.29 18.17 19.20
N TRP A 7 -11.00 17.49 18.08
CA TRP A 7 -11.69 16.28 17.69
C TRP A 7 -11.28 15.08 18.56
N GLU A 8 -12.23 14.18 18.76
CA GLU A 8 -12.04 12.86 19.37
C GLU A 8 -12.87 11.83 18.60
N ILE A 9 -12.31 10.68 18.32
CA ILE A 9 -13.03 9.54 17.74
C ILE A 9 -13.08 8.42 18.78
N ARG A 10 -14.25 7.83 18.95
CA ARG A 10 -14.46 6.66 19.81
C ARG A 10 -14.98 5.51 18.98
N MET A 11 -14.42 4.31 19.22
CA MET A 11 -14.78 3.06 18.53
C MET A 11 -15.00 1.97 19.56
N THR A 12 -15.85 1.00 19.23
CA THR A 12 -16.06 -0.20 20.05
C THR A 12 -15.14 -1.30 19.57
N VAL A 13 -14.33 -1.85 20.46
CA VAL A 13 -13.42 -2.96 20.22
C VAL A 13 -13.82 -4.18 21.06
N PRO A 14 -13.40 -5.40 20.71
CA PRO A 14 -13.66 -6.59 21.51
C PRO A 14 -13.17 -6.46 22.95
N ASP A 15 -13.85 -7.13 23.88
CA ASP A 15 -13.38 -7.26 25.26
C ASP A 15 -11.98 -7.89 25.31
N LYS A 16 -11.14 -7.46 26.26
CA LYS A 16 -9.74 -7.89 26.40
C LYS A 16 -8.81 -7.48 25.27
N THR A 17 -9.19 -6.55 24.41
CA THR A 17 -8.26 -5.88 23.50
C THR A 17 -7.16 -5.18 24.31
N THR A 18 -5.93 -5.21 23.83
CA THR A 18 -4.81 -4.44 24.37
C THR A 18 -4.33 -3.40 23.37
N LEU A 19 -3.83 -2.26 23.88
CA LEU A 19 -3.25 -1.20 23.07
C LEU A 19 -1.74 -1.39 23.09
N ASP A 20 -1.14 -1.69 21.94
CA ASP A 20 0.27 -2.06 21.84
C ASP A 20 1.14 -0.87 21.41
N SER A 21 0.69 -0.09 20.44
CA SER A 21 1.39 1.09 19.93
C SER A 21 0.42 2.11 19.32
N SER A 22 0.80 3.39 19.31
CA SER A 22 -0.01 4.44 18.70
C SER A 22 0.85 5.64 18.28
N TRP A 23 0.39 6.39 17.27
CA TRP A 23 1.08 7.59 16.77
C TRP A 23 0.11 8.67 16.29
N ASN A 24 0.57 9.89 16.37
CA ASN A 24 -0.12 11.11 15.91
C ASN A 24 -1.52 11.34 16.52
N GLY A 25 -1.77 10.79 17.71
CA GLY A 25 -2.97 10.98 18.51
C GLY A 25 -2.77 10.50 19.93
N THR A 26 -3.62 10.97 20.85
CA THR A 26 -3.65 10.46 22.23
C THR A 26 -4.68 9.36 22.31
N PHE A 27 -4.22 8.12 22.35
CA PHE A 27 -5.07 6.92 22.42
C PHE A 27 -5.31 6.48 23.86
N LYS A 28 -6.54 6.05 24.14
CA LYS A 28 -6.92 5.43 25.39
C LYS A 28 -7.88 4.27 25.14
N LEU A 29 -7.59 3.16 25.78
CA LEU A 29 -8.50 2.02 25.85
C LEU A 29 -9.14 1.96 27.23
N ASP A 30 -10.47 1.88 27.28
CA ASP A 30 -11.27 1.80 28.50
C ASP A 30 -12.36 0.73 28.32
N GLY A 31 -12.10 -0.46 28.85
CA GLY A 31 -12.93 -1.64 28.57
C GLY A 31 -12.98 -1.94 27.06
N THR A 32 -14.16 -1.85 26.49
CA THR A 32 -14.39 -2.06 25.05
C THR A 32 -14.41 -0.75 24.25
N THR A 33 -14.03 0.39 24.83
CA THR A 33 -14.00 1.67 24.13
C THR A 33 -12.56 2.07 23.84
N LEU A 34 -12.19 2.09 22.57
CA LEU A 34 -10.96 2.69 22.08
C LEU A 34 -11.24 4.13 21.65
N SER A 35 -10.55 5.09 22.28
CA SER A 35 -10.66 6.50 21.91
C SER A 35 -9.34 7.06 21.41
N VAL A 36 -9.41 7.97 20.44
CA VAL A 36 -8.29 8.77 19.99
C VAL A 36 -8.65 10.25 20.02
N LYS A 37 -7.81 11.05 20.65
CA LYS A 37 -7.92 12.52 20.67
C LYS A 37 -6.81 13.14 19.83
N CYS A 38 -7.12 14.32 19.28
CA CYS A 38 -6.11 15.16 18.63
C CYS A 38 -4.93 15.47 19.56
N VAL A 39 -3.82 15.78 18.93
CA VAL A 39 -2.64 16.41 19.55
C VAL A 39 -2.46 17.82 18.96
N ASP A 40 -1.65 18.66 19.59
CA ASP A 40 -1.59 20.09 19.29
C ASP A 40 -1.47 20.44 17.80
N TYR A 41 -0.63 19.71 17.05
CA TYR A 41 -0.37 20.01 15.63
C TYR A 41 -1.46 19.53 14.67
N ASN A 42 -2.40 18.68 15.13
CA ASN A 42 -3.52 18.19 14.31
C ASN A 42 -4.88 18.47 14.95
N ALA A 43 -4.94 19.35 15.95
CA ALA A 43 -6.15 19.68 16.69
C ALA A 43 -7.21 20.38 15.82
N GLU A 44 -6.81 21.02 14.73
CA GLU A 44 -7.72 21.68 13.79
C GLU A 44 -7.71 20.99 12.42
N VAL A 45 -8.89 20.59 11.95
CA VAL A 45 -9.10 20.01 10.61
C VAL A 45 -9.83 21.05 9.78
N PRO A 46 -9.21 21.59 8.70
CA PRO A 46 -9.86 22.55 7.83
C PRO A 46 -11.13 21.99 7.19
N ALA A 47 -12.03 22.86 6.76
CA ALA A 47 -13.19 22.46 5.95
C ALA A 47 -12.69 21.71 4.69
N ASN A 48 -13.25 20.52 4.44
CA ASN A 48 -12.80 19.58 3.39
C ASN A 48 -11.35 19.06 3.55
N GLY A 49 -10.75 19.25 4.73
CA GLY A 49 -9.46 18.65 5.07
C GLY A 49 -9.58 17.19 5.50
N ASN A 50 -8.46 16.48 5.45
CA ASN A 50 -8.34 15.11 5.92
C ASN A 50 -7.31 15.04 7.04
N LEU A 51 -7.59 14.22 8.07
CA LEU A 51 -6.57 13.76 9.01
C LEU A 51 -5.84 12.57 8.40
N LYS A 52 -4.53 12.66 8.38
CA LYS A 52 -3.65 11.60 7.86
C LYS A 52 -2.68 11.16 8.96
N ASP A 53 -2.13 9.97 8.76
CA ASP A 53 -1.03 9.43 9.56
C ASP A 53 -1.33 9.26 11.07
N ILE A 54 -2.61 9.08 11.43
CA ILE A 54 -3.02 8.73 12.79
C ILE A 54 -3.25 7.22 12.83
N GLY A 55 -2.61 6.54 13.77
CA GLY A 55 -2.74 5.09 13.81
C GLY A 55 -2.54 4.48 15.19
N VAL A 56 -3.00 3.25 15.31
CA VAL A 56 -2.91 2.43 16.52
C VAL A 56 -2.74 0.96 16.14
N ILE A 57 -1.93 0.26 16.92
CA ILE A 57 -1.84 -1.20 16.89
C ILE A 57 -2.51 -1.70 18.16
N VAL A 58 -3.43 -2.63 17.98
CA VAL A 58 -4.12 -3.31 19.09
C VAL A 58 -4.04 -4.82 18.89
N THR A 59 -3.89 -5.56 20.00
CA THR A 59 -4.05 -7.01 19.99
C THR A 59 -5.46 -7.36 20.48
N VAL A 60 -6.16 -8.18 19.70
CA VAL A 60 -7.50 -8.67 20.01
C VAL A 60 -7.46 -10.16 20.35
N PRO A 61 -8.28 -10.65 21.29
CA PRO A 61 -8.19 -12.05 21.77
C PRO A 61 -8.71 -13.09 20.78
N SER A 62 -9.38 -12.66 19.72
CA SER A 62 -9.93 -13.52 18.65
C SER A 62 -10.07 -12.73 17.38
N GLN A 63 -10.33 -13.40 16.26
CA GLN A 63 -10.61 -12.72 14.99
C GLN A 63 -11.72 -11.68 15.17
N ALA A 64 -11.39 -10.41 14.96
CA ALA A 64 -12.31 -9.29 15.10
C ALA A 64 -12.83 -8.87 13.73
N ASP A 65 -14.10 -8.48 13.67
CA ASP A 65 -14.67 -7.82 12.50
C ASP A 65 -14.20 -6.36 12.48
N LEU A 66 -13.14 -6.10 11.71
CA LEU A 66 -12.56 -4.76 11.54
C LEU A 66 -13.59 -3.78 10.98
N LYS A 67 -14.49 -4.25 10.10
CA LYS A 67 -15.55 -3.40 9.56
C LYS A 67 -16.52 -2.95 10.66
N ALA A 68 -16.95 -3.86 11.52
CA ALA A 68 -17.82 -3.52 12.65
C ALA A 68 -17.15 -2.53 13.63
N ILE A 69 -15.84 -2.69 13.87
CA ILE A 69 -15.06 -1.74 14.67
C ILE A 69 -15.08 -0.34 14.03
N CYS A 70 -14.75 -0.26 12.73
CA CYS A 70 -14.76 1.02 12.00
C CYS A 70 -16.17 1.64 11.91
N ASP A 71 -17.20 0.83 11.67
CA ASP A 71 -18.59 1.29 11.61
C ASP A 71 -19.10 1.80 12.96
N SER A 72 -18.50 1.39 14.07
CA SER A 72 -18.82 1.88 15.41
C SER A 72 -18.20 3.24 15.73
N ALA A 73 -17.39 3.82 14.82
CA ALA A 73 -16.71 5.08 15.06
C ALA A 73 -17.66 6.25 15.18
N VAL A 74 -17.54 6.98 16.28
CA VAL A 74 -18.31 8.20 16.57
C VAL A 74 -17.33 9.36 16.75
N LEU A 75 -17.56 10.45 15.99
CA LEU A 75 -16.78 11.68 16.08
C LEU A 75 -17.37 12.61 17.17
N TYR A 76 -16.50 13.15 18.00
CA TYR A 76 -16.79 14.21 18.94
C TYR A 76 -15.98 15.45 18.60
N VAL A 77 -16.55 16.63 18.79
CA VAL A 77 -15.89 17.92 18.64
C VAL A 77 -16.19 18.75 19.90
N ASP A 78 -15.14 19.25 20.54
CA ASP A 78 -15.23 19.93 21.85
C ASP A 78 -16.02 19.11 22.89
N GLY A 79 -15.88 17.78 22.87
CA GLY A 79 -16.54 16.84 23.78
C GLY A 79 -18.00 16.54 23.47
N THR A 80 -18.56 17.10 22.40
CA THR A 80 -19.94 16.87 21.97
C THR A 80 -19.96 15.97 20.73
N GLU A 81 -20.85 14.98 20.70
CA GLU A 81 -21.05 14.12 19.55
C GLU A 81 -21.37 14.94 18.30
N TYR A 82 -20.54 14.82 17.26
CA TYR A 82 -20.74 15.53 16.02
C TYR A 82 -21.68 14.75 15.10
N LYS A 83 -22.92 15.19 15.05
CA LYS A 83 -23.89 14.71 14.06
C LYS A 83 -23.73 15.59 12.81
N GLY A 84 -22.97 15.09 11.83
CA GLY A 84 -22.82 15.79 10.55
C GLY A 84 -24.17 16.26 10.03
N SER A 85 -24.27 17.47 9.53
CA SER A 85 -25.47 17.92 8.83
C SER A 85 -25.60 17.04 7.58
N SER A 86 -26.63 16.20 7.54
CA SER A 86 -27.06 15.54 6.31
C SER A 86 -27.43 16.65 5.32
N ALA A 87 -26.59 16.88 4.35
CA ALA A 87 -26.89 17.77 3.23
C ALA A 87 -28.03 17.13 2.44
N SER A 88 -29.24 17.63 2.63
CA SER A 88 -30.35 17.43 1.71
C SER A 88 -29.97 18.07 0.39
N SER A 89 -29.85 17.28 -0.65
CA SER A 89 -29.61 17.75 -2.02
C SER A 89 -30.86 18.47 -2.51
N THR A 90 -30.78 19.78 -2.67
CA THR A 90 -31.66 20.51 -3.56
C THR A 90 -30.81 21.09 -4.69
N THR A 91 -31.12 20.64 -5.87
CA THR A 91 -30.51 21.00 -7.15
C THR A 91 -30.86 22.45 -7.52
N GLU A 92 -29.85 23.27 -7.83
CA GLU A 92 -30.00 24.30 -8.83
C GLU A 92 -28.76 24.28 -9.74
N ALA A 93 -29.04 24.17 -11.03
CA ALA A 93 -28.07 24.02 -12.08
C ALA A 93 -27.43 25.37 -12.45
N THR A 94 -26.11 25.38 -12.57
CA THR A 94 -25.42 26.33 -13.47
C THR A 94 -24.31 25.58 -14.19
N GLU A 95 -24.37 25.64 -15.51
CA GLU A 95 -23.48 24.97 -16.44
C GLU A 95 -22.04 25.45 -16.33
N ALA A 96 -21.10 24.51 -16.28
CA ALA A 96 -19.86 24.54 -17.04
C ALA A 96 -18.94 23.35 -16.78
N LYS A 97 -18.58 22.66 -17.85
CA LYS A 97 -17.45 21.76 -18.07
C LYS A 97 -17.56 20.33 -17.53
N GLU A 98 -17.65 19.49 -18.50
CA GLU A 98 -17.42 18.05 -18.64
C GLU A 98 -16.66 17.43 -17.44
N GLU A 99 -17.41 17.00 -16.43
CA GLU A 99 -16.98 16.02 -15.43
C GLU A 99 -17.39 14.64 -15.93
N THR A 100 -16.40 13.78 -16.07
CA THR A 100 -16.63 12.34 -16.27
C THR A 100 -17.48 11.81 -15.11
N LYS A 101 -18.67 11.32 -15.43
CA LYS A 101 -19.62 10.66 -14.51
C LYS A 101 -18.88 9.63 -13.65
N PRO A 102 -19.18 9.52 -12.33
CA PRO A 102 -18.86 8.33 -11.57
C PRO A 102 -19.54 7.13 -12.22
N LYS A 103 -18.76 6.14 -12.65
CA LYS A 103 -19.30 4.86 -13.11
C LYS A 103 -20.18 4.31 -11.98
N GLU A 104 -21.43 4.01 -12.33
CA GLU A 104 -22.41 3.24 -11.58
C GLU A 104 -21.73 2.01 -10.95
N LYS A 105 -22.10 1.63 -9.73
CA LYS A 105 -21.65 0.37 -9.10
C LYS A 105 -21.95 -0.77 -10.07
N THR A 106 -20.92 -1.17 -10.81
CA THR A 106 -20.97 -2.40 -11.57
C THR A 106 -21.08 -3.57 -10.59
N GLU A 107 -21.90 -4.56 -10.93
CA GLU A 107 -21.90 -5.88 -10.26
C GLU A 107 -20.46 -6.37 -10.13
N PRO A 108 -20.14 -7.17 -9.08
CA PRO A 108 -18.79 -7.67 -8.91
C PRO A 108 -18.35 -8.36 -10.20
N GLU A 109 -17.26 -7.86 -10.80
CA GLU A 109 -16.70 -8.41 -12.02
C GLU A 109 -16.37 -9.89 -11.78
N SER A 110 -16.86 -10.76 -12.65
CA SER A 110 -16.48 -12.19 -12.61
C SER A 110 -15.05 -12.31 -13.14
N GLY A 111 -14.14 -12.83 -12.35
CA GLY A 111 -12.74 -13.02 -12.71
C GLY A 111 -11.78 -12.39 -11.70
N THR A 112 -10.50 -12.64 -11.90
CA THR A 112 -9.46 -12.06 -11.06
C THR A 112 -9.13 -10.63 -11.48
N PRO A 113 -8.44 -9.84 -10.64
CA PRO A 113 -7.96 -8.50 -11.04
C PRO A 113 -7.21 -8.48 -12.37
N VAL A 114 -6.32 -9.43 -12.62
CA VAL A 114 -5.55 -9.51 -13.86
C VAL A 114 -6.41 -9.97 -15.05
N ASP A 115 -7.35 -10.90 -14.85
CA ASP A 115 -8.27 -11.30 -15.92
C ASP A 115 -9.10 -10.11 -16.42
N ASN A 116 -9.59 -9.31 -15.49
CA ASN A 116 -10.47 -8.19 -15.80
C ASN A 116 -9.70 -7.00 -16.39
N HIS A 117 -8.53 -6.68 -15.86
CA HIS A 117 -7.80 -5.45 -16.18
C HIS A 117 -6.57 -5.67 -17.06
N GLY A 118 -6.01 -6.90 -17.13
CA GLY A 118 -4.86 -7.24 -17.96
C GLY A 118 -3.59 -6.48 -17.56
N LYS A 119 -2.70 -6.30 -18.53
CA LYS A 119 -1.47 -5.55 -18.31
C LYS A 119 -1.74 -4.07 -18.08
N LEU A 120 -1.19 -3.55 -16.99
CA LEU A 120 -1.28 -2.13 -16.69
C LEU A 120 -0.22 -1.32 -17.45
N THR A 121 -0.62 -0.12 -17.86
CA THR A 121 0.26 0.82 -18.58
C THR A 121 0.11 2.23 -18.03
N LEU A 122 0.92 3.17 -18.53
CA LEU A 122 0.83 4.58 -18.19
C LEU A 122 0.18 5.36 -19.31
N LYS A 123 -0.79 6.22 -18.96
CA LYS A 123 -1.36 7.21 -19.86
C LYS A 123 -1.26 8.60 -19.21
N GLY A 124 -0.27 9.36 -19.61
CA GLY A 124 0.09 10.58 -18.89
C GLY A 124 0.63 10.26 -17.50
N THR A 125 -0.05 10.68 -16.46
CA THR A 125 0.28 10.42 -15.05
C THR A 125 -0.57 9.32 -14.41
N ASP A 126 -1.45 8.69 -15.17
CA ASP A 126 -2.39 7.69 -14.67
C ASP A 126 -1.93 6.27 -15.01
N ILE A 127 -2.08 5.36 -14.06
CA ILE A 127 -2.04 3.93 -14.33
C ILE A 127 -3.39 3.55 -14.94
N VAL A 128 -3.35 2.91 -16.10
CA VAL A 128 -4.54 2.47 -16.83
C VAL A 128 -4.47 0.98 -17.15
N ASP A 129 -5.64 0.36 -17.23
CA ASP A 129 -5.82 -1.03 -17.60
C ASP A 129 -5.78 -1.26 -19.12
N LYS A 130 -5.97 -2.51 -19.54
CA LYS A 130 -6.03 -2.90 -20.97
C LYS A 130 -7.07 -2.15 -21.80
N ASN A 131 -8.10 -1.59 -21.15
CA ASN A 131 -9.15 -0.81 -21.83
C ASN A 131 -8.84 0.69 -21.86
N GLY A 132 -7.76 1.12 -21.21
CA GLY A 132 -7.38 2.52 -21.06
C GLY A 132 -8.13 3.25 -19.96
N ASP A 133 -8.84 2.52 -19.09
CA ASP A 133 -9.53 3.05 -17.92
C ASP A 133 -8.55 3.14 -16.74
N LYS A 134 -8.68 4.19 -15.91
CA LYS A 134 -7.87 4.34 -14.70
C LYS A 134 -8.08 3.17 -13.75
N TYR A 135 -6.98 2.60 -13.27
CA TYR A 135 -7.01 1.49 -12.35
C TYR A 135 -6.27 1.82 -11.06
N GLN A 136 -6.90 1.51 -9.93
CA GLN A 136 -6.31 1.70 -8.61
C GLN A 136 -5.75 0.40 -8.06
N LEU A 137 -4.44 0.36 -7.83
CA LEU A 137 -3.80 -0.71 -7.08
C LEU A 137 -4.05 -0.52 -5.57
N LYS A 138 -4.53 -1.59 -4.94
CA LYS A 138 -4.80 -1.68 -3.50
C LYS A 138 -4.14 -2.93 -2.98
N GLY A 139 -3.20 -2.78 -2.08
CA GLY A 139 -2.46 -3.96 -1.65
C GLY A 139 -1.70 -3.76 -0.36
N VAL A 140 -0.93 -4.80 -0.05
CA VAL A 140 -0.11 -4.89 1.15
C VAL A 140 1.32 -5.20 0.73
N SER A 141 2.28 -4.59 1.42
CA SER A 141 3.69 -4.98 1.32
C SER A 141 3.97 -6.08 2.33
N THR A 142 4.74 -7.08 1.93
CA THR A 142 5.42 -7.93 2.91
C THR A 142 6.35 -7.04 3.74
N HIS A 143 6.62 -7.42 4.97
CA HIS A 143 7.83 -6.93 5.63
C HIS A 143 9.05 -7.59 4.95
N GLY A 144 10.27 -7.35 5.45
CA GLY A 144 11.46 -7.99 4.87
C GLY A 144 11.30 -9.50 4.72
N ILE A 145 11.34 -10.02 3.49
CA ILE A 145 11.11 -11.45 3.22
C ILE A 145 12.17 -12.35 3.86
N ALA A 146 13.34 -11.80 4.18
CA ALA A 146 14.39 -12.51 4.93
C ALA A 146 13.98 -12.80 6.40
N TRP A 147 13.10 -11.98 6.96
CA TRP A 147 12.70 -12.06 8.37
C TRP A 147 11.39 -12.81 8.58
N PHE A 148 10.48 -12.68 7.61
CA PHE A 148 9.13 -13.24 7.66
C PHE A 148 8.80 -14.03 6.38
N PRO A 149 9.64 -15.02 6.01
CA PRO A 149 9.44 -15.80 4.78
C PRO A 149 8.13 -16.61 4.80
N GLU A 150 7.60 -16.92 5.99
CA GLU A 150 6.39 -17.70 6.19
C GLU A 150 5.12 -16.99 5.67
N TYR A 151 5.15 -15.70 5.47
CA TYR A 151 4.03 -14.94 4.90
C TYR A 151 4.10 -14.80 3.37
N VAL A 152 5.20 -15.25 2.75
CA VAL A 152 5.33 -15.25 1.29
C VAL A 152 4.79 -16.56 0.74
N ASN A 153 3.48 -16.70 0.69
CA ASN A 153 2.81 -17.91 0.21
C ASN A 153 1.41 -17.60 -0.35
N GLN A 154 0.84 -18.56 -1.06
CA GLN A 154 -0.45 -18.40 -1.72
C GLN A 154 -1.62 -18.24 -0.74
N ASP A 155 -1.64 -18.96 0.38
CA ASP A 155 -2.74 -18.92 1.34
C ASP A 155 -2.83 -17.53 2.01
N ALA A 156 -1.67 -16.96 2.40
CA ALA A 156 -1.61 -15.61 2.95
C ALA A 156 -2.11 -14.56 1.93
N PHE A 157 -1.66 -14.65 0.67
CA PHE A 157 -2.07 -13.72 -0.38
C PHE A 157 -3.54 -13.90 -0.77
N GLN A 158 -4.04 -15.12 -0.74
CA GLN A 158 -5.46 -15.41 -0.97
C GLN A 158 -6.34 -14.76 0.10
N SER A 159 -5.97 -14.86 1.37
CA SER A 159 -6.71 -14.18 2.45
C SER A 159 -6.72 -12.67 2.26
N LEU A 160 -5.60 -12.06 1.87
CA LEU A 160 -5.54 -10.63 1.58
C LEU A 160 -6.46 -10.24 0.40
N ARG A 161 -6.52 -11.06 -0.65
CA ARG A 161 -7.42 -10.84 -1.78
C ARG A 161 -8.88 -11.01 -1.39
N ASP A 162 -9.23 -12.14 -0.78
CA ASP A 162 -10.62 -12.56 -0.57
C ASP A 162 -11.27 -11.82 0.60
N ASP A 163 -10.52 -11.59 1.70
CA ASP A 163 -11.06 -10.99 2.92
C ASP A 163 -10.88 -9.45 2.94
N MET A 164 -9.82 -8.93 2.31
CA MET A 164 -9.48 -7.49 2.37
C MET A 164 -9.63 -6.78 1.03
N GLY A 165 -9.93 -7.49 -0.06
CA GLY A 165 -10.09 -6.91 -1.40
C GLY A 165 -8.79 -6.38 -2.00
N ALA A 166 -7.64 -6.95 -1.60
CA ALA A 166 -6.36 -6.60 -2.17
C ALA A 166 -6.27 -7.12 -3.62
N ASN A 167 -5.74 -6.28 -4.52
CA ASN A 167 -5.46 -6.66 -5.90
C ASN A 167 -3.96 -6.66 -6.22
N LEU A 168 -3.12 -6.35 -5.23
CA LEU A 168 -1.67 -6.20 -5.35
C LEU A 168 -0.96 -6.73 -4.11
N ILE A 169 0.18 -7.38 -4.33
CA ILE A 169 1.18 -7.69 -3.29
C ILE A 169 2.50 -7.02 -3.65
N ARG A 170 3.17 -6.42 -2.67
CA ARG A 170 4.53 -5.90 -2.81
C ARG A 170 5.50 -6.79 -2.04
N ILE A 171 6.51 -7.30 -2.72
CA ILE A 171 7.51 -8.22 -2.16
C ILE A 171 8.77 -7.43 -1.84
N ALA A 172 9.00 -7.16 -0.55
CA ALA A 172 10.10 -6.32 -0.08
C ALA A 172 11.41 -7.11 0.06
N MET A 173 12.27 -7.03 -0.95
CA MET A 173 13.64 -7.56 -0.93
C MET A 173 14.59 -6.53 -0.33
N TYR A 174 14.82 -6.61 0.97
CA TYR A 174 15.78 -5.71 1.65
C TYR A 174 17.20 -5.94 1.13
N SER A 175 17.84 -4.86 0.69
CA SER A 175 19.21 -4.86 0.17
C SER A 175 20.26 -4.84 1.28
N GLY A 176 20.15 -3.88 2.19
CA GLY A 176 21.19 -3.52 3.16
C GLY A 176 20.89 -3.80 4.64
N GLU A 177 19.74 -4.38 4.96
CA GLU A 177 19.38 -4.70 6.34
C GLU A 177 19.97 -6.03 6.81
N ASN A 178 19.84 -6.33 8.13
CA ASN A 178 20.31 -7.60 8.66
C ASN A 178 19.70 -8.79 7.91
N ASN A 179 20.53 -9.74 7.47
CA ASN A 179 20.16 -10.83 6.57
C ASN A 179 19.54 -10.36 5.23
N GLY A 180 19.72 -9.09 4.86
CA GLY A 180 19.36 -8.59 3.54
C GLY A 180 20.20 -9.21 2.43
N TYR A 181 19.78 -8.99 1.20
CA TYR A 181 20.39 -9.59 0.01
C TYR A 181 21.90 -9.36 -0.10
N CYS A 182 22.39 -8.17 0.31
CA CYS A 182 23.81 -7.78 0.27
C CYS A 182 24.52 -7.88 1.63
N THR A 183 23.82 -8.23 2.70
CA THR A 183 24.30 -8.12 4.09
C THR A 183 24.15 -9.43 4.87
N GLY A 184 24.48 -10.54 4.25
CA GLY A 184 24.55 -11.87 4.88
C GLY A 184 23.36 -12.77 4.62
N GLY A 185 22.33 -12.32 3.92
CA GLY A 185 21.24 -13.17 3.46
C GLY A 185 21.69 -14.18 2.41
N ASP A 186 21.04 -15.34 2.37
CA ASP A 186 21.21 -16.30 1.29
C ASP A 186 20.51 -15.78 0.03
N GLN A 187 21.27 -15.20 -0.89
CA GLN A 187 20.76 -14.61 -2.13
C GLN A 187 19.94 -15.59 -2.98
N LYS A 188 20.31 -16.85 -2.99
CA LYS A 188 19.58 -17.88 -3.72
C LYS A 188 18.21 -18.11 -3.09
N GLN A 189 18.17 -18.30 -1.78
CA GLN A 189 16.92 -18.49 -1.03
C GLN A 189 16.01 -17.27 -1.13
N LEU A 190 16.58 -16.07 -1.04
CA LEU A 190 15.82 -14.82 -1.16
C LEU A 190 15.20 -14.66 -2.56
N LYS A 191 15.93 -15.01 -3.62
CA LYS A 191 15.37 -15.03 -4.97
C LYS A 191 14.28 -16.09 -5.15
N GLU A 192 14.43 -17.27 -4.55
CA GLU A 192 13.36 -18.29 -4.55
C GLU A 192 12.11 -17.81 -3.78
N LEU A 193 12.26 -17.04 -2.71
CA LEU A 193 11.12 -16.43 -2.03
C LEU A 193 10.41 -15.39 -2.91
N VAL A 194 11.15 -14.54 -3.63
CA VAL A 194 10.55 -13.64 -4.63
C VAL A 194 9.76 -14.43 -5.66
N LYS A 195 10.34 -15.52 -6.21
CA LYS A 195 9.65 -16.40 -7.17
C LYS A 195 8.38 -17.00 -6.58
N THR A 196 8.45 -17.53 -5.35
CA THR A 196 7.29 -18.06 -4.64
C THR A 196 6.18 -17.01 -4.53
N GLY A 197 6.53 -15.78 -4.18
CA GLY A 197 5.56 -14.69 -4.07
C GLY A 197 4.98 -14.27 -5.42
N VAL A 198 5.80 -14.20 -6.48
CA VAL A 198 5.31 -13.88 -7.83
C VAL A 198 4.39 -14.97 -8.35
N ASP A 199 4.76 -16.26 -8.17
CA ASP A 199 3.94 -17.39 -8.59
C ASP A 199 2.60 -17.41 -7.84
N ALA A 200 2.63 -17.19 -6.51
CA ALA A 200 1.41 -17.11 -5.70
C ALA A 200 0.48 -15.98 -6.15
N ALA A 201 1.00 -14.76 -6.36
CA ALA A 201 0.21 -13.64 -6.85
C ALA A 201 -0.35 -13.90 -8.25
N THR A 202 0.45 -14.49 -9.13
CA THR A 202 0.05 -14.83 -10.51
C THR A 202 -1.07 -15.87 -10.50
N ASN A 203 -0.94 -16.96 -9.71
CA ASN A 203 -1.99 -17.98 -9.57
C ASN A 203 -3.29 -17.40 -9.03
N LEU A 204 -3.22 -16.36 -8.21
CA LEU A 204 -4.37 -15.66 -7.65
C LEU A 204 -4.91 -14.55 -8.58
N GLY A 205 -4.25 -14.29 -9.70
CA GLY A 205 -4.59 -13.21 -10.61
C GLY A 205 -4.45 -11.82 -10.00
N MET A 206 -3.49 -11.65 -9.09
CA MET A 206 -3.13 -10.39 -8.45
C MET A 206 -1.92 -9.76 -9.13
N TYR A 207 -1.80 -8.45 -9.07
CA TYR A 207 -0.56 -7.76 -9.42
C TYR A 207 0.49 -7.97 -8.34
N VAL A 208 1.76 -7.87 -8.73
CA VAL A 208 2.88 -8.03 -7.81
C VAL A 208 3.97 -7.02 -8.12
N ILE A 209 4.46 -6.34 -7.09
CA ILE A 209 5.65 -5.48 -7.15
C ILE A 209 6.84 -6.29 -6.64
N ILE A 210 7.89 -6.36 -7.45
CA ILE A 210 9.21 -6.82 -7.03
C ILE A 210 10.00 -5.58 -6.63
N ASP A 211 10.25 -5.43 -5.33
CA ASP A 211 10.85 -4.26 -4.74
C ASP A 211 12.29 -4.52 -4.29
N TRP A 212 13.22 -3.72 -4.78
CA TRP A 212 14.57 -3.59 -4.23
C TRP A 212 14.54 -2.60 -3.09
N HIS A 213 14.48 -3.13 -1.86
CA HIS A 213 14.13 -2.37 -0.67
C HIS A 213 15.34 -1.70 -0.03
N VAL A 214 15.71 -0.54 -0.56
CA VAL A 214 16.72 0.34 0.05
C VAL A 214 16.12 0.99 1.30
N LEU A 215 16.82 0.94 2.41
CA LEU A 215 16.43 1.58 3.67
C LEU A 215 17.67 1.98 4.49
N GLY A 216 18.28 1.07 5.26
CA GLY A 216 19.46 1.36 6.09
C GLY A 216 20.74 1.61 5.28
N ASP A 217 20.82 1.08 4.08
CA ASP A 217 21.88 1.38 3.10
C ASP A 217 21.75 2.77 2.46
N GLN A 218 20.63 3.47 2.68
CA GLN A 218 20.33 4.85 2.35
C GLN A 218 20.43 5.20 0.86
N ASN A 219 21.60 4.99 0.25
CA ASN A 219 21.87 5.37 -1.13
C ASN A 219 21.81 4.15 -2.06
N PRO A 220 20.94 4.14 -3.09
CA PRO A 220 20.81 3.00 -4.01
C PRO A 220 22.10 2.70 -4.79
N GLN A 221 23.06 3.64 -4.85
CA GLN A 221 24.37 3.39 -5.43
C GLN A 221 25.22 2.40 -4.62
N THR A 222 24.89 2.19 -3.31
CA THR A 222 25.67 1.32 -2.41
C THR A 222 25.75 -0.11 -2.94
N TYR A 223 24.63 -0.66 -3.39
CA TYR A 223 24.53 -2.03 -3.94
C TYR A 223 23.99 -2.04 -5.37
N LYS A 224 24.43 -1.06 -6.17
CA LYS A 224 23.93 -0.89 -7.54
C LYS A 224 24.22 -2.10 -8.44
N GLU A 225 25.40 -2.67 -8.35
CA GLU A 225 25.78 -3.81 -9.21
C GLU A 225 24.97 -5.07 -8.86
N GLU A 226 24.70 -5.28 -7.59
CA GLU A 226 23.83 -6.36 -7.12
C GLU A 226 22.37 -6.12 -7.56
N ALA A 227 21.89 -4.89 -7.48
CA ALA A 227 20.58 -4.52 -7.99
C ALA A 227 20.44 -4.75 -9.49
N LYS A 228 21.46 -4.38 -10.28
CA LYS A 228 21.51 -4.62 -11.72
C LYS A 228 21.44 -6.11 -12.04
N ALA A 229 22.22 -6.94 -11.34
CA ALA A 229 22.21 -8.39 -11.52
C ALA A 229 20.87 -9.02 -11.12
N PHE A 230 20.28 -8.55 -10.01
CA PHE A 230 18.96 -8.97 -9.54
C PHE A 230 17.88 -8.64 -10.56
N PHE A 231 17.82 -7.42 -11.06
CA PHE A 231 16.80 -7.01 -12.04
C PHE A 231 17.02 -7.60 -13.42
N GLU A 232 18.26 -7.88 -13.85
CA GLU A 232 18.52 -8.65 -15.08
C GLU A 232 17.86 -10.03 -15.00
N GLU A 233 18.04 -10.74 -13.87
CA GLU A 233 17.44 -12.06 -13.65
C GLU A 233 15.91 -11.96 -13.54
N MET A 234 15.38 -11.10 -12.67
CA MET A 234 13.94 -10.99 -12.45
C MET A 234 13.20 -10.54 -13.72
N SER A 235 13.71 -9.55 -14.43
CA SER A 235 13.08 -9.09 -15.67
C SER A 235 13.14 -10.09 -16.81
N SER A 236 14.17 -10.93 -16.85
CA SER A 236 14.26 -12.04 -17.81
C SER A 236 13.25 -13.14 -17.50
N LEU A 237 13.07 -13.49 -16.22
CA LEU A 237 12.13 -14.53 -15.78
C LEU A 237 10.68 -14.13 -16.06
N TYR A 238 10.34 -12.87 -15.81
CA TYR A 238 8.95 -12.39 -15.83
C TYR A 238 8.63 -11.49 -17.03
N LYS A 239 9.44 -11.52 -18.09
CA LYS A 239 9.28 -10.65 -19.28
C LYS A 239 7.90 -10.72 -19.94
N ASP A 240 7.25 -11.88 -19.86
CA ASP A 240 5.97 -12.16 -20.51
C ASP A 240 4.80 -12.15 -19.50
N TYR A 241 5.02 -11.64 -18.27
CA TYR A 241 4.01 -11.55 -17.23
C TYR A 241 3.31 -10.19 -17.26
N ASP A 242 1.99 -10.19 -17.30
CA ASP A 242 1.19 -8.97 -17.34
C ASP A 242 0.96 -8.34 -15.96
N ASN A 243 1.23 -9.09 -14.90
CA ASN A 243 0.95 -8.70 -13.51
C ASN A 243 2.19 -8.25 -12.73
N VAL A 244 3.39 -8.30 -13.32
CA VAL A 244 4.64 -7.96 -12.62
C VAL A 244 5.02 -6.49 -12.84
N ILE A 245 5.31 -5.81 -11.73
CA ILE A 245 5.75 -4.42 -11.65
C ILE A 245 7.10 -4.40 -10.94
N TYR A 246 8.00 -3.51 -11.33
CA TYR A 246 9.32 -3.38 -10.71
C TYR A 246 9.43 -2.09 -9.93
N GLU A 247 9.90 -2.16 -8.71
CA GLU A 247 10.27 -1.02 -7.90
C GLU A 247 11.78 -1.06 -7.64
N ILE A 248 12.50 -0.13 -8.25
CA ILE A 248 13.96 -0.20 -8.29
C ILE A 248 14.63 0.36 -7.03
N CYS A 249 13.90 1.08 -6.18
CA CYS A 249 14.44 1.70 -4.99
C CYS A 249 13.31 2.14 -4.04
N ASN A 250 13.27 1.59 -2.82
CA ASN A 250 12.22 1.92 -1.84
C ASN A 250 12.37 3.36 -1.29
N GLU A 251 13.24 3.58 -0.32
CA GLU A 251 13.35 4.83 0.43
C GLU A 251 14.80 5.37 0.44
N PRO A 252 15.28 5.99 -0.64
CA PRO A 252 16.54 6.71 -0.59
C PRO A 252 16.48 7.80 0.48
N ASN A 253 17.45 7.79 1.39
CA ASN A 253 17.41 8.68 2.55
C ASN A 253 18.82 9.17 2.98
N GLY A 254 18.94 9.74 4.18
CA GLY A 254 20.22 10.25 4.70
C GLY A 254 20.78 11.37 3.84
N GLY A 255 22.00 11.19 3.37
CA GLY A 255 22.70 12.13 2.49
C GLY A 255 22.48 11.92 1.00
N THR A 256 21.60 10.99 0.60
CA THR A 256 21.32 10.67 -0.80
C THR A 256 20.67 11.84 -1.52
N THR A 257 21.20 12.18 -2.68
CA THR A 257 20.67 13.25 -3.51
C THR A 257 19.81 12.71 -4.65
N TRP A 258 19.00 13.60 -5.24
CA TRP A 258 18.27 13.25 -6.46
C TRP A 258 19.20 12.85 -7.63
N ALA A 259 20.41 13.43 -7.68
CA ALA A 259 21.41 13.06 -8.68
C ALA A 259 21.86 11.60 -8.52
N ASP A 260 22.01 11.13 -7.29
CA ASP A 260 22.36 9.72 -7.00
C ASP A 260 21.26 8.79 -7.45
N VAL A 261 20.00 9.10 -7.08
CA VAL A 261 18.83 8.30 -7.47
C VAL A 261 18.66 8.26 -8.99
N LYS A 262 18.78 9.43 -9.64
CA LYS A 262 18.68 9.54 -11.10
C LYS A 262 19.77 8.71 -11.79
N SER A 263 21.02 8.85 -11.38
CA SER A 263 22.15 8.11 -11.97
C SER A 263 21.98 6.59 -11.79
N TYR A 264 21.48 6.14 -10.63
CA TYR A 264 21.14 4.76 -10.38
C TYR A 264 20.03 4.27 -11.34
N ALA A 265 18.94 5.02 -11.44
CA ALA A 265 17.81 4.69 -12.29
C ALA A 265 18.20 4.61 -13.79
N GLU A 266 19.06 5.51 -14.24
CA GLU A 266 19.58 5.54 -15.62
C GLU A 266 20.40 4.28 -15.99
N GLU A 267 20.93 3.55 -15.00
CA GLU A 267 21.62 2.29 -15.23
C GLU A 267 20.70 1.07 -15.06
N VAL A 268 19.80 1.07 -14.08
CA VAL A 268 18.95 -0.10 -13.75
C VAL A 268 17.74 -0.22 -14.69
N ILE A 269 17.07 0.88 -15.00
CA ILE A 269 15.89 0.87 -15.88
C ILE A 269 16.18 0.27 -17.26
N PRO A 270 17.27 0.60 -17.95
CA PRO A 270 17.59 -0.02 -19.23
C PRO A 270 17.77 -1.54 -19.17
N ILE A 271 18.26 -2.07 -18.06
CA ILE A 271 18.41 -3.52 -17.86
C ILE A 271 17.03 -4.20 -17.84
N ILE A 272 16.09 -3.64 -17.06
CA ILE A 272 14.71 -4.14 -17.03
C ILE A 272 14.08 -4.01 -18.42
N ARG A 273 14.20 -2.85 -19.06
CA ARG A 273 13.61 -2.57 -20.38
C ARG A 273 14.12 -3.46 -21.50
N LYS A 274 15.35 -3.98 -21.40
CA LYS A 274 15.92 -4.93 -22.35
C LYS A 274 15.13 -6.23 -22.39
N ASN A 275 14.64 -6.69 -21.25
CA ASN A 275 13.91 -7.95 -21.10
C ASN A 275 12.39 -7.73 -21.09
N ALA A 276 11.90 -6.80 -20.27
CA ALA A 276 10.50 -6.48 -20.05
C ALA A 276 10.20 -5.05 -20.54
N LYS A 277 10.11 -4.88 -21.86
CA LYS A 277 10.08 -3.58 -22.53
C LYS A 277 8.96 -2.65 -22.03
N ASP A 278 7.79 -3.21 -21.78
CA ASP A 278 6.55 -2.44 -21.48
C ASP A 278 6.09 -2.66 -20.03
N ALA A 279 6.95 -3.18 -19.13
CA ALA A 279 6.61 -3.33 -17.72
C ALA A 279 6.49 -1.94 -17.03
N LEU A 280 5.66 -1.83 -16.00
CA LEU A 280 5.70 -0.68 -15.09
C LEU A 280 6.96 -0.75 -14.23
N ILE A 281 7.63 0.40 -14.07
CA ILE A 281 8.82 0.57 -13.23
C ILE A 281 8.61 1.83 -12.39
#